data_6dc9b863b5f3aa78c27ed7e78a21d05b
#
_entry.id   6dc9b863b5f3aa78c27ed7e78a21d05b
#
_cell.length_a   1.000
_cell.length_b   1.000
_cell.length_c   1.000
_cell.angle_alpha   90.00
_cell.angle_beta   90.00
_cell.angle_gamma   90.00
#
_symmetry.space_group_name_H-M   'P 1'
#
loop_
_entity.id
_entity.type
_entity.pdbx_description
1 polymer ?
#
loop_
_entity_poly.entity_id
_entity_poly.type
_entity_poly.pdbx_seq_one_letter_code
_entity_poly.pdbx_strand_id
1 'polypeptide(L)'
;MVRAYWLIGPKVAEEEQAGSARAGYGVELIDQLSDRLRADFGRGFAASNLRYMRLFYLAYPDLLGREIHHAVRDKSERGEGGRRASADRAPDRGALNPELSWTHYRLLTKVESPLARDFYEIEAVRNHWSSRELERQINSLLFERLARSRDKEGLMRLALEGQEIQSAEDVFKDPMVFEFAGIPESPRMVESELEEALITNLQAFLLELGKGFAFVARQKRITLDGDHFYLDLVFYHVILKCYIIIDLKVEKLTHADVGQMLLYVNYFDETQRTAGDGPTLGLILCVEKNDLMVRYTLGKENRRIFASRYKLHLPSEEELAAEIRRELRGVRDGGRT
;
A
#
# COMPACT_ATOMS: atom_id res chain seq x y z
N MET A 1 -6.41 -26.47 -1.39
CA MET A 1 -5.59 -26.37 -2.61
C MET A 1 -4.24 -25.73 -2.31
N VAL A 2 -4.16 -24.51 -1.74
CA VAL A 2 -2.89 -23.79 -1.44
C VAL A 2 -1.94 -24.64 -0.59
N ARG A 3 -2.45 -25.30 0.47
CA ARG A 3 -1.65 -26.21 1.31
C ARG A 3 -1.03 -27.38 0.52
N ALA A 4 -1.76 -27.95 -0.43
CA ALA A 4 -1.23 -29.02 -1.28
C ALA A 4 -0.08 -28.51 -2.15
N TYR A 5 -0.18 -27.30 -2.67
CA TYR A 5 0.88 -26.68 -3.46
C TYR A 5 2.14 -26.39 -2.63
N TRP A 6 1.97 -25.98 -1.36
CA TRP A 6 3.10 -25.84 -0.45
C TRP A 6 3.81 -27.16 -0.17
N LEU A 7 3.05 -28.27 0.03
CA LEU A 7 3.61 -29.61 0.28
C LEU A 7 4.39 -30.19 -0.92
N ILE A 8 4.07 -29.73 -2.13
CA ILE A 8 4.79 -30.10 -3.36
C ILE A 8 6.12 -29.35 -3.48
N GLY A 9 6.16 -28.11 -2.97
CA GLY A 9 7.32 -27.23 -3.06
C GLY A 9 8.65 -27.84 -2.60
N PRO A 10 8.73 -28.49 -1.41
CA PRO A 10 9.96 -29.16 -0.95
C PRO A 10 10.47 -30.21 -1.91
N LYS A 11 9.55 -31.02 -2.46
CA LYS A 11 9.92 -32.07 -3.41
C LYS A 11 10.53 -31.52 -4.69
N VAL A 12 9.97 -30.42 -5.21
CA VAL A 12 10.54 -29.72 -6.38
C VAL A 12 11.90 -29.11 -6.03
N ALA A 13 12.06 -28.54 -4.84
CA ALA A 13 13.31 -27.92 -4.39
C ALA A 13 14.43 -28.97 -4.17
N GLU A 14 14.11 -30.11 -3.56
CA GLU A 14 15.04 -31.22 -3.32
C GLU A 14 15.54 -31.81 -4.66
N GLU A 15 14.66 -32.03 -5.62
CA GLU A 15 14.99 -32.59 -6.92
C GLU A 15 15.85 -31.63 -7.75
N GLU A 16 15.60 -30.33 -7.70
CA GLU A 16 16.49 -29.34 -8.34
C GLU A 16 17.87 -29.30 -7.71
N GLN A 17 17.96 -29.40 -6.37
CA GLN A 17 19.26 -29.41 -5.67
C GLN A 17 20.06 -30.69 -5.96
N ALA A 18 19.39 -31.83 -5.98
CA ALA A 18 20.00 -33.09 -6.37
C ALA A 18 20.49 -33.09 -7.83
N GLY A 19 19.81 -32.35 -8.71
CA GLY A 19 20.18 -32.15 -10.13
C GLY A 19 21.20 -31.05 -10.37
N SER A 20 21.54 -30.22 -9.39
CA SER A 20 22.42 -29.05 -9.54
C SER A 20 23.89 -29.40 -9.96
N ALA A 21 24.30 -30.66 -9.81
CA ALA A 21 25.53 -31.16 -10.35
C ALA A 21 25.55 -31.22 -11.90
N ARG A 22 24.40 -31.05 -12.58
CA ARG A 22 24.25 -31.01 -14.03
C ARG A 22 23.20 -29.96 -14.41
N ALA A 23 23.63 -28.77 -14.76
CA ALA A 23 22.77 -27.58 -15.00
C ALA A 23 21.68 -27.76 -16.09
N GLY A 24 21.74 -28.79 -16.96
CA GLY A 24 20.68 -29.12 -17.92
C GLY A 24 19.57 -30.03 -17.36
N TYR A 25 19.84 -30.76 -16.28
CA TYR A 25 18.96 -31.80 -15.77
C TYR A 25 17.76 -31.26 -14.98
N GLY A 26 17.92 -30.13 -14.30
CA GLY A 26 16.85 -29.56 -13.43
C GLY A 26 15.67 -28.99 -14.21
N VAL A 27 15.90 -28.43 -15.41
CA VAL A 27 14.82 -27.88 -16.26
C VAL A 27 14.01 -29.03 -16.88
N GLU A 28 14.68 -30.04 -17.38
CA GLU A 28 14.10 -31.23 -18.00
C GLU A 28 13.24 -32.03 -16.97
N LEU A 29 13.68 -32.07 -15.72
CA LEU A 29 13.00 -32.75 -14.63
C LEU A 29 11.66 -32.11 -14.27
N ILE A 30 11.61 -30.76 -14.18
CA ILE A 30 10.35 -30.04 -13.91
C ILE A 30 9.36 -30.24 -15.05
N ASP A 31 9.82 -30.27 -16.29
CA ASP A 31 8.97 -30.48 -17.45
C ASP A 31 8.41 -31.92 -17.48
N GLN A 32 9.24 -32.94 -17.21
CA GLN A 32 8.81 -34.34 -17.07
C GLN A 32 7.83 -34.51 -15.89
N LEU A 33 8.08 -33.88 -14.74
CA LEU A 33 7.18 -33.89 -13.58
C LEU A 33 5.85 -33.22 -13.92
N SER A 34 5.90 -32.11 -14.65
CA SER A 34 4.73 -31.39 -15.12
C SER A 34 3.86 -32.30 -16.01
N ASP A 35 4.45 -32.99 -16.97
CA ASP A 35 3.71 -33.82 -17.89
C ASP A 35 3.00 -34.98 -17.17
N ARG A 36 3.66 -35.64 -16.22
CA ARG A 36 3.06 -36.70 -15.40
C ARG A 36 1.91 -36.18 -14.53
N LEU A 37 2.17 -35.07 -13.76
CA LEU A 37 1.16 -34.52 -12.89
C LEU A 37 -0.03 -33.91 -13.64
N ARG A 38 0.19 -33.40 -14.85
CA ARG A 38 -0.90 -32.92 -15.71
C ARG A 38 -1.77 -34.05 -16.26
N ALA A 39 -1.17 -35.19 -16.57
CA ALA A 39 -1.92 -36.36 -17.00
C ALA A 39 -2.85 -36.90 -15.90
N ASP A 40 -2.36 -36.92 -14.64
CA ASP A 40 -3.06 -37.48 -13.49
C ASP A 40 -4.00 -36.47 -12.82
N PHE A 41 -3.64 -35.21 -12.73
CA PHE A 41 -4.31 -34.17 -11.88
C PHE A 41 -4.74 -32.91 -12.65
N GLY A 42 -4.47 -32.82 -13.96
CA GLY A 42 -4.94 -31.73 -14.81
C GLY A 42 -4.05 -30.47 -14.84
N ARG A 43 -4.62 -29.38 -15.41
CA ARG A 43 -3.86 -28.18 -15.83
C ARG A 43 -3.16 -27.41 -14.69
N GLY A 44 -3.54 -27.65 -13.44
CA GLY A 44 -2.94 -26.97 -12.27
C GLY A 44 -1.44 -27.26 -12.04
N PHE A 45 -0.87 -28.25 -12.75
CA PHE A 45 0.52 -28.71 -12.56
C PHE A 45 1.42 -28.38 -13.76
N ALA A 46 1.14 -27.29 -14.48
CA ALA A 46 2.06 -26.79 -15.50
C ALA A 46 3.44 -26.45 -14.89
N ALA A 47 4.52 -26.60 -15.67
CA ALA A 47 5.90 -26.38 -15.24
C ALA A 47 6.11 -24.99 -14.57
N SER A 48 5.46 -23.95 -15.12
CA SER A 48 5.46 -22.62 -14.50
C SER A 48 4.83 -22.62 -13.11
N ASN A 49 3.75 -23.37 -12.89
CA ASN A 49 3.11 -23.43 -11.59
C ASN A 49 3.92 -24.26 -10.58
N LEU A 50 4.61 -25.31 -11.02
CA LEU A 50 5.55 -26.07 -10.16
C LEU A 50 6.72 -25.18 -9.69
N ARG A 51 7.26 -24.32 -10.55
CA ARG A 51 8.24 -23.31 -10.15
C ARG A 51 7.70 -22.35 -9.10
N TYR A 52 6.45 -21.91 -9.23
CA TYR A 52 5.81 -21.08 -8.18
C TYR A 52 5.55 -21.86 -6.89
N MET A 53 5.23 -23.15 -6.92
CA MET A 53 5.08 -23.97 -5.70
C MET A 53 6.42 -24.07 -4.95
N ARG A 54 7.54 -24.21 -5.67
CA ARG A 54 8.88 -24.15 -5.09
C ARG A 54 9.18 -22.79 -4.46
N LEU A 55 8.94 -21.69 -5.19
CA LEU A 55 9.14 -20.33 -4.66
C LEU A 55 8.27 -20.08 -3.42
N PHE A 56 7.07 -20.60 -3.41
CA PHE A 56 6.16 -20.51 -2.28
C PHE A 56 6.73 -21.22 -1.05
N TYR A 57 7.24 -22.43 -1.19
CA TYR A 57 7.92 -23.12 -0.10
C TYR A 57 9.13 -22.33 0.43
N LEU A 58 9.96 -21.80 -0.47
CA LEU A 58 11.14 -21.02 -0.08
C LEU A 58 10.78 -19.70 0.60
N ALA A 59 9.68 -19.08 0.20
CA ALA A 59 9.18 -17.84 0.80
C ALA A 59 8.52 -18.03 2.16
N TYR A 60 7.98 -19.23 2.43
CA TYR A 60 7.22 -19.59 3.63
C TYR A 60 7.72 -20.93 4.22
N PRO A 61 8.99 -21.03 4.67
CA PRO A 61 9.60 -22.31 5.05
C PRO A 61 8.95 -22.95 6.29
N ASP A 62 8.43 -22.16 7.23
CA ASP A 62 7.94 -22.58 8.53
C ASP A 62 6.43 -22.88 8.58
N LEU A 63 5.76 -22.92 7.45
CA LEU A 63 4.31 -22.94 7.37
C LEU A 63 3.66 -24.19 8.02
N LEU A 64 4.33 -25.34 8.03
CA LEU A 64 3.89 -26.55 8.70
C LEU A 64 4.44 -26.72 10.13
N GLY A 65 5.57 -26.10 10.45
CA GLY A 65 6.17 -26.22 11.78
C GLY A 65 5.30 -25.62 12.88
N ARG A 66 4.52 -24.60 12.54
CA ARG A 66 3.62 -23.90 13.47
C ARG A 66 2.22 -24.53 13.56
N GLU A 67 1.69 -25.12 12.47
CA GLU A 67 0.42 -25.87 12.53
C GLU A 67 0.51 -27.05 13.49
N ILE A 68 1.68 -27.72 13.62
CA ILE A 68 1.88 -28.82 14.55
C ILE A 68 1.80 -28.35 16.01
N HIS A 69 2.32 -27.17 16.32
CA HIS A 69 2.23 -26.58 17.64
C HIS A 69 0.80 -26.14 18.01
N HIS A 70 0.01 -25.66 17.06
CA HIS A 70 -1.40 -25.32 17.28
C HIS A 70 -2.27 -26.56 17.49
N ALA A 71 -2.07 -27.61 16.70
CA ALA A 71 -2.81 -28.86 16.86
C ALA A 71 -2.55 -29.56 18.20
N VAL A 72 -1.36 -29.35 18.79
CA VAL A 72 -1.01 -29.86 20.14
C VAL A 72 -1.60 -28.98 21.24
N ARG A 73 -1.65 -27.65 21.05
CA ARG A 73 -2.23 -26.71 22.02
C ARG A 73 -3.76 -26.79 22.07
N ASP A 74 -4.44 -26.93 20.94
CA ASP A 74 -5.91 -27.10 20.88
C ASP A 74 -6.41 -28.38 21.55
N LYS A 75 -5.56 -29.41 21.67
CA LYS A 75 -5.90 -30.65 22.40
C LYS A 75 -5.76 -30.51 23.90
N SER A 76 -4.95 -29.57 24.39
CA SER A 76 -4.75 -29.33 25.83
C SER A 76 -5.68 -28.29 26.44
N GLU A 77 -6.34 -27.44 25.63
CA GLU A 77 -7.21 -26.34 26.07
C GLU A 77 -8.71 -26.62 25.91
N ARG A 78 -9.15 -27.84 25.61
CA ARG A 78 -10.58 -28.21 25.68
C ARG A 78 -11.04 -28.46 27.14
N GLY A 79 -10.95 -27.42 27.93
CA GLY A 79 -11.51 -27.30 29.24
C GLY A 79 -12.08 -25.89 29.42
N GLU A 80 -13.42 -25.79 29.31
CA GLU A 80 -14.30 -24.76 29.82
C GLU A 80 -14.02 -23.26 29.49
N GLY A 81 -14.99 -22.66 28.80
CA GLY A 81 -15.38 -21.27 29.08
C GLY A 81 -15.12 -20.24 28.00
N GLY A 82 -16.19 -19.80 27.35
CA GLY A 82 -16.34 -18.40 26.98
C GLY A 82 -16.10 -17.99 25.55
N ARG A 83 -17.16 -17.96 24.75
CA ARG A 83 -17.25 -17.15 23.54
C ARG A 83 -16.91 -15.68 23.84
N ARG A 84 -15.76 -15.21 23.40
CA ARG A 84 -15.49 -13.79 23.15
C ARG A 84 -14.93 -13.65 21.75
N ALA A 85 -15.57 -12.75 20.99
CA ALA A 85 -15.21 -12.38 19.63
C ALA A 85 -13.74 -11.91 19.57
N SER A 86 -12.92 -12.57 18.77
CA SER A 86 -11.52 -12.24 18.54
C SER A 86 -11.40 -11.41 17.27
N ALA A 87 -11.63 -10.10 17.39
CA ALA A 87 -11.35 -9.15 16.31
C ALA A 87 -9.90 -8.59 16.34
N ASP A 88 -9.08 -8.99 17.33
CA ASP A 88 -7.77 -8.37 17.62
C ASP A 88 -6.60 -9.37 17.69
N ARG A 89 -6.63 -10.45 16.92
CA ARG A 89 -5.45 -11.30 16.81
C ARG A 89 -4.60 -10.87 15.62
N ALA A 90 -3.38 -10.42 15.88
CA ALA A 90 -2.34 -10.35 14.86
C ALA A 90 -2.30 -11.67 14.08
N PRO A 91 -2.19 -11.65 12.74
CA PRO A 91 -2.22 -12.86 11.93
C PRO A 91 -1.11 -13.82 12.38
N ASP A 92 -1.50 -15.05 12.60
CA ASP A 92 -0.58 -16.12 13.01
C ASP A 92 0.38 -16.41 11.86
N ARG A 93 1.62 -15.95 12.01
CA ARG A 93 2.69 -15.95 11.00
C ARG A 93 3.13 -17.31 10.48
N GLY A 94 2.42 -18.35 10.77
CA GLY A 94 2.78 -19.71 10.39
C GLY A 94 1.63 -20.52 9.82
N ALA A 95 0.44 -19.94 9.68
CA ALA A 95 -0.70 -20.61 9.08
C ALA A 95 -1.08 -19.94 7.76
N LEU A 96 -1.48 -20.76 6.78
CA LEU A 96 -2.08 -20.24 5.54
C LEU A 96 -3.35 -19.48 5.87
N ASN A 97 -3.43 -18.24 5.39
CA ASN A 97 -4.66 -17.47 5.53
C ASN A 97 -5.72 -18.00 4.56
N PRO A 98 -6.89 -18.46 5.06
CA PRO A 98 -7.94 -19.05 4.24
C PRO A 98 -8.61 -18.04 3.28
N GLU A 99 -8.48 -16.73 3.54
CA GLU A 99 -9.02 -15.66 2.71
C GLU A 99 -8.18 -15.42 1.45
N LEU A 100 -6.92 -15.89 1.44
CA LEU A 100 -6.02 -15.70 0.31
C LEU A 100 -6.05 -16.89 -0.65
N SER A 101 -6.23 -16.58 -1.93
CA SER A 101 -6.18 -17.56 -3.02
C SER A 101 -4.73 -17.90 -3.40
N TRP A 102 -4.55 -18.97 -4.19
CA TRP A 102 -3.26 -19.31 -4.78
C TRP A 102 -2.65 -18.17 -5.61
N THR A 103 -3.48 -17.39 -6.29
CA THR A 103 -3.01 -16.23 -7.07
C THR A 103 -2.41 -15.16 -6.18
N HIS A 104 -2.97 -14.93 -4.99
CA HIS A 104 -2.38 -14.00 -4.01
C HIS A 104 -1.00 -14.48 -3.57
N TYR A 105 -0.87 -15.74 -3.16
CA TYR A 105 0.44 -16.28 -2.74
C TYR A 105 1.47 -16.26 -3.86
N ARG A 106 1.09 -16.49 -5.12
CA ARG A 106 2.00 -16.34 -6.26
C ARG A 106 2.53 -14.92 -6.43
N LEU A 107 1.71 -13.91 -6.15
CA LEU A 107 2.13 -12.51 -6.18
C LEU A 107 3.07 -12.21 -4.99
N LEU A 108 2.70 -12.65 -3.80
CA LEU A 108 3.51 -12.47 -2.59
C LEU A 108 4.90 -13.11 -2.69
N THR A 109 5.02 -14.26 -3.38
CA THR A 109 6.34 -14.88 -3.59
C THR A 109 7.28 -14.08 -4.49
N LYS A 110 6.79 -13.10 -5.23
CA LYS A 110 7.61 -12.20 -6.04
C LYS A 110 8.19 -11.04 -5.22
N VAL A 111 7.65 -10.79 -4.02
CA VAL A 111 8.14 -9.75 -3.11
C VAL A 111 9.38 -10.26 -2.40
N GLU A 112 10.54 -9.66 -2.70
CA GLU A 112 11.84 -10.11 -2.18
C GLU A 112 11.98 -9.87 -0.67
N SER A 113 11.59 -8.68 -0.20
CA SER A 113 11.65 -8.32 1.20
C SER A 113 10.65 -9.11 2.04
N PRO A 114 11.08 -9.91 3.05
CA PRO A 114 10.17 -10.59 3.95
C PRO A 114 9.22 -9.63 4.70
N LEU A 115 9.72 -8.47 5.12
CA LEU A 115 8.91 -7.45 5.81
C LEU A 115 7.82 -6.88 4.91
N ALA A 116 8.15 -6.57 3.65
CA ALA A 116 7.16 -6.11 2.67
C ALA A 116 6.14 -7.20 2.37
N ARG A 117 6.57 -8.46 2.27
CA ARG A 117 5.66 -9.60 2.03
C ARG A 117 4.67 -9.78 3.17
N ASP A 118 5.13 -9.73 4.42
CA ASP A 118 4.28 -9.80 5.61
C ASP A 118 3.24 -8.67 5.61
N PHE A 119 3.67 -7.45 5.31
CA PHE A 119 2.79 -6.29 5.17
C PHE A 119 1.71 -6.51 4.10
N TYR A 120 2.10 -6.91 2.88
CA TYR A 120 1.14 -7.11 1.78
C TYR A 120 0.16 -8.24 2.08
N GLU A 121 0.60 -9.29 2.77
CA GLU A 121 -0.28 -10.38 3.20
C GLU A 121 -1.35 -9.88 4.19
N ILE A 122 -0.94 -9.13 5.21
CA ILE A 122 -1.84 -8.54 6.22
C ILE A 122 -2.83 -7.57 5.57
N GLU A 123 -2.34 -6.67 4.72
CA GLU A 123 -3.19 -5.67 4.07
C GLU A 123 -4.17 -6.30 3.08
N ALA A 124 -3.76 -7.32 2.34
CA ALA A 124 -4.65 -8.03 1.43
C ALA A 124 -5.83 -8.66 2.14
N VAL A 125 -5.60 -9.27 3.31
CA VAL A 125 -6.65 -9.84 4.16
C VAL A 125 -7.53 -8.76 4.75
N ARG A 126 -6.95 -7.77 5.42
CA ARG A 126 -7.69 -6.70 6.12
C ARG A 126 -8.60 -5.89 5.20
N ASN A 127 -8.14 -5.66 3.97
CA ASN A 127 -8.87 -4.84 3.01
C ASN A 127 -9.63 -5.67 1.97
N HIS A 128 -9.62 -7.01 2.10
CA HIS A 128 -10.24 -7.93 1.14
C HIS A 128 -9.80 -7.67 -0.31
N TRP A 129 -8.50 -7.39 -0.50
CA TRP A 129 -7.98 -7.11 -1.84
C TRP A 129 -8.15 -8.33 -2.75
N SER A 130 -8.62 -8.08 -3.95
CA SER A 130 -8.51 -9.03 -5.04
C SER A 130 -7.03 -9.21 -5.44
N SER A 131 -6.71 -10.29 -6.15
CA SER A 131 -5.35 -10.49 -6.65
C SER A 131 -4.86 -9.37 -7.56
N ARG A 132 -5.76 -8.68 -8.29
CA ARG A 132 -5.42 -7.51 -9.13
C ARG A 132 -5.08 -6.28 -8.28
N GLU A 133 -5.84 -6.06 -7.22
CA GLU A 133 -5.56 -4.96 -6.27
C GLU A 133 -4.24 -5.20 -5.53
N LEU A 134 -4.00 -6.44 -5.06
CA LEU A 134 -2.71 -6.79 -4.46
C LEU A 134 -1.55 -6.58 -5.43
N GLU A 135 -1.67 -7.02 -6.69
CA GLU A 135 -0.64 -6.82 -7.71
C GLU A 135 -0.36 -5.35 -7.95
N ARG A 136 -1.41 -4.52 -8.04
CA ARG A 136 -1.26 -3.07 -8.16
C ARG A 136 -0.52 -2.47 -6.95
N GLN A 137 -0.87 -2.87 -5.73
CA GLN A 137 -0.22 -2.33 -4.52
C GLN A 137 1.26 -2.74 -4.43
N ILE A 138 1.60 -3.97 -4.83
CA ILE A 138 2.99 -4.43 -4.93
C ILE A 138 3.73 -3.61 -5.98
N ASN A 139 3.18 -3.48 -7.19
CA ASN A 139 3.82 -2.76 -8.29
C ASN A 139 3.97 -1.26 -8.03
N SER A 140 3.05 -0.66 -7.26
CA SER A 140 3.15 0.74 -6.83
C SER A 140 4.06 0.94 -5.62
N LEU A 141 4.70 -0.13 -5.13
CA LEU A 141 5.63 -0.10 -3.99
C LEU A 141 5.00 0.54 -2.74
N LEU A 142 3.78 0.10 -2.40
CA LEU A 142 3.01 0.68 -1.27
C LEU A 142 3.78 0.61 0.05
N PHE A 143 4.37 -0.56 0.36
CA PHE A 143 5.13 -0.75 1.59
C PHE A 143 6.30 0.23 1.69
N GLU A 144 7.06 0.36 0.62
CA GLU A 144 8.23 1.22 0.53
C GLU A 144 7.84 2.71 0.68
N ARG A 145 6.74 3.13 0.06
CA ARG A 145 6.20 4.50 0.19
C ARG A 145 5.72 4.82 1.61
N LEU A 146 5.07 3.87 2.29
CA LEU A 146 4.63 4.03 3.68
C LEU A 146 5.80 3.92 4.68
N ALA A 147 6.81 3.14 4.35
CA ALA A 147 8.00 2.96 5.18
C ALA A 147 8.93 4.20 5.19
N ARG A 148 8.82 5.04 4.18
CA ARG A 148 9.74 6.15 3.90
C ARG A 148 9.88 7.15 5.04
N SER A 149 8.79 7.49 5.72
CA SER A 149 8.74 8.47 6.81
C SER A 149 8.88 7.85 8.21
N ARG A 150 9.17 6.53 8.30
CA ARG A 150 9.14 5.79 9.57
C ARG A 150 10.55 5.47 10.05
N ASP A 151 10.73 5.49 11.37
CA ASP A 151 11.92 4.95 12.02
C ASP A 151 11.89 3.40 12.00
N LYS A 152 12.93 2.77 12.55
CA LYS A 152 13.06 1.31 12.55
C LYS A 152 11.91 0.61 13.29
N GLU A 153 11.43 1.19 14.36
CA GLU A 153 10.33 0.62 15.16
C GLU A 153 8.99 0.76 14.42
N GLY A 154 8.72 1.93 13.81
CA GLY A 154 7.57 2.17 12.96
C GLY A 154 7.55 1.28 11.72
N LEU A 155 8.73 1.01 11.11
CA LEU A 155 8.86 0.07 10.01
C LEU A 155 8.49 -1.36 10.43
N MET A 156 8.97 -1.80 11.58
CA MET A 156 8.61 -3.12 12.11
C MET A 156 7.12 -3.22 12.41
N ARG A 157 6.51 -2.22 13.03
CA ARG A 157 5.06 -2.19 13.24
C ARG A 157 4.30 -2.26 11.92
N LEU A 158 4.69 -1.47 10.93
CA LEU A 158 4.07 -1.49 9.61
C LEU A 158 4.09 -2.90 8.99
N ALA A 159 5.22 -3.59 9.08
CA ALA A 159 5.36 -4.94 8.54
C ALA A 159 4.56 -6.00 9.32
N LEU A 160 4.40 -5.82 10.64
CA LEU A 160 3.79 -6.80 11.54
C LEU A 160 2.29 -6.61 11.77
N GLU A 161 1.84 -5.38 11.70
CA GLU A 161 0.49 -4.95 12.06
C GLU A 161 -0.25 -4.32 10.86
N GLY A 162 0.46 -4.09 9.75
CA GLY A 162 -0.08 -3.38 8.58
C GLY A 162 -0.21 -1.88 8.84
N GLN A 163 -0.93 -1.19 7.97
CA GLN A 163 -1.17 0.25 8.11
C GLN A 163 -2.23 0.51 9.17
N GLU A 164 -1.81 1.12 10.28
CA GLU A 164 -2.68 1.69 11.29
C GLU A 164 -2.73 3.21 11.14
N ILE A 165 -3.95 3.76 11.15
CA ILE A 165 -4.19 5.21 11.02
C ILE A 165 -4.52 5.74 12.41
N GLN A 166 -3.56 6.43 13.01
CA GLN A 166 -3.69 7.08 14.31
C GLN A 166 -3.63 8.62 14.18
N SER A 167 -2.96 9.10 13.13
CA SER A 167 -2.74 10.52 12.89
C SER A 167 -2.89 10.86 11.39
N ALA A 168 -2.89 12.15 11.08
CA ALA A 168 -2.95 12.62 9.70
C ALA A 168 -1.73 12.19 8.87
N GLU A 169 -0.57 12.11 9.48
CA GLU A 169 0.68 11.68 8.85
C GLU A 169 0.63 10.24 8.35
N ASP A 170 -0.19 9.39 8.98
CA ASP A 170 -0.34 7.98 8.57
C ASP A 170 -1.19 7.80 7.30
N VAL A 171 -1.93 8.83 6.92
CA VAL A 171 -2.87 8.80 5.79
C VAL A 171 -2.19 9.17 4.48
N PHE A 172 -1.34 10.19 4.49
CA PHE A 172 -0.81 10.76 3.24
C PHE A 172 0.48 10.09 2.80
N LYS A 173 0.47 9.58 1.58
CA LYS A 173 1.62 8.94 0.93
C LYS A 173 2.38 9.97 0.08
N ASP A 174 3.67 9.78 -0.09
CA ASP A 174 4.50 10.60 -0.96
C ASP A 174 5.58 9.73 -1.65
N PRO A 175 5.53 9.55 -2.95
CA PRO A 175 4.51 10.08 -3.87
C PRO A 175 3.19 9.30 -3.85
N MET A 176 2.10 9.94 -4.31
CA MET A 176 0.91 9.26 -4.80
C MET A 176 1.15 8.71 -6.20
N VAL A 177 0.49 7.61 -6.59
CA VAL A 177 0.70 6.96 -7.88
C VAL A 177 -0.61 6.87 -8.64
N PHE A 178 -0.70 7.59 -9.77
CA PHE A 178 -1.92 7.75 -10.58
C PHE A 178 -1.81 7.10 -11.96
N GLU A 179 -1.09 5.98 -12.08
CA GLU A 179 -0.93 5.22 -13.33
C GLU A 179 -2.27 4.82 -13.95
N PHE A 180 -3.29 4.61 -13.10
CA PHE A 180 -4.64 4.25 -13.51
C PHE A 180 -5.39 5.38 -14.21
N ALA A 181 -4.93 6.63 -14.08
CA ALA A 181 -5.52 7.77 -14.76
C ALA A 181 -5.30 7.72 -16.29
N GLY A 182 -4.27 6.98 -16.74
CA GLY A 182 -3.96 6.82 -18.15
C GLY A 182 -3.52 8.11 -18.84
N ILE A 183 -3.10 9.11 -18.07
CA ILE A 183 -2.66 10.41 -18.61
C ILE A 183 -1.16 10.30 -18.94
N PRO A 184 -0.76 10.60 -20.18
CA PRO A 184 0.64 10.70 -20.53
C PRO A 184 1.29 11.91 -19.85
N GLU A 185 2.52 11.77 -19.40
CA GLU A 185 3.31 12.91 -18.91
C GLU A 185 3.48 13.93 -20.04
N SER A 186 2.96 15.11 -19.84
CA SER A 186 3.00 16.19 -20.83
C SER A 186 3.16 17.54 -20.14
N PRO A 187 4.05 18.42 -20.66
CA PRO A 187 4.15 19.80 -20.18
C PRO A 187 2.88 20.63 -20.42
N ARG A 188 1.92 20.11 -21.19
CA ARG A 188 0.65 20.79 -21.52
C ARG A 188 -0.54 20.25 -20.72
N MET A 189 -0.30 19.34 -19.76
CA MET A 189 -1.36 18.83 -18.89
C MET A 189 -1.94 19.99 -18.07
N VAL A 190 -3.28 20.02 -17.96
CA VAL A 190 -4.00 20.99 -17.12
C VAL A 190 -4.67 20.30 -15.94
N GLU A 191 -4.87 21.04 -14.86
CA GLU A 191 -5.45 20.51 -13.61
C GLU A 191 -6.81 19.85 -13.82
N SER A 192 -7.65 20.42 -14.68
CA SER A 192 -8.97 19.87 -14.99
C SER A 192 -8.93 18.49 -15.68
N GLU A 193 -7.92 18.21 -16.50
CA GLU A 193 -7.74 16.90 -17.13
C GLU A 193 -7.34 15.84 -16.08
N LEU A 194 -6.46 16.21 -15.18
CA LEU A 194 -6.07 15.34 -14.06
C LEU A 194 -7.27 15.06 -13.15
N GLU A 195 -8.00 16.09 -12.75
CA GLU A 195 -9.20 15.96 -11.92
C GLU A 195 -10.24 15.02 -12.57
N GLU A 196 -10.56 15.24 -13.85
CA GLU A 196 -11.52 14.43 -14.59
C GLU A 196 -11.09 12.96 -14.65
N ALA A 197 -9.81 12.69 -14.90
CA ALA A 197 -9.29 11.33 -14.93
C ALA A 197 -9.33 10.64 -13.56
N LEU A 198 -9.03 11.34 -12.47
CA LEU A 198 -9.14 10.81 -11.11
C LEU A 198 -10.59 10.48 -10.73
N ILE A 199 -11.54 11.36 -11.10
CA ILE A 199 -12.96 11.13 -10.81
C ILE A 199 -13.53 10.02 -11.71
N THR A 200 -13.15 9.95 -12.98
CA THR A 200 -13.54 8.86 -13.87
C THR A 200 -13.07 7.50 -13.34
N ASN A 201 -11.91 7.46 -12.70
CA ASN A 201 -11.32 6.27 -12.08
C ASN A 201 -11.43 6.30 -10.55
N LEU A 202 -12.53 6.80 -9.99
CA LEU A 202 -12.67 7.06 -8.56
C LEU A 202 -12.38 5.83 -7.67
N GLN A 203 -12.74 4.62 -8.11
CA GLN A 203 -12.45 3.40 -7.35
C GLN A 203 -10.94 3.18 -7.20
N ALA A 204 -10.18 3.33 -8.29
CA ALA A 204 -8.72 3.20 -8.25
C ALA A 204 -8.07 4.36 -7.47
N PHE A 205 -8.65 5.56 -7.57
CA PHE A 205 -8.20 6.71 -6.80
C PHE A 205 -8.43 6.52 -5.29
N LEU A 206 -9.60 6.02 -4.87
CA LEU A 206 -9.87 5.68 -3.47
C LEU A 206 -8.92 4.58 -2.96
N LEU A 207 -8.61 3.58 -3.79
CA LEU A 207 -7.62 2.55 -3.45
C LEU A 207 -6.22 3.16 -3.26
N GLU A 208 -5.85 4.13 -4.08
CA GLU A 208 -4.58 4.85 -3.93
C GLU A 208 -4.59 5.76 -2.70
N LEU A 209 -5.66 6.50 -2.44
CA LEU A 209 -5.80 7.31 -1.22
C LEU A 209 -5.66 6.42 0.04
N GLY A 210 -6.30 5.26 0.05
CA GLY A 210 -6.23 4.29 1.13
C GLY A 210 -7.49 4.22 1.97
N LYS A 211 -7.35 3.67 3.18
CA LYS A 211 -8.48 3.41 4.08
C LYS A 211 -9.12 4.70 4.59
N GLY A 212 -10.42 4.67 4.75
CA GLY A 212 -11.19 5.69 5.48
C GLY A 212 -11.65 6.86 4.64
N PHE A 213 -11.30 6.96 3.37
CA PHE A 213 -11.76 8.03 2.50
C PHE A 213 -13.18 7.79 1.98
N ALA A 214 -14.06 8.76 2.15
CA ALA A 214 -15.39 8.84 1.57
C ALA A 214 -15.50 10.10 0.71
N PHE A 215 -15.86 9.94 -0.56
CA PHE A 215 -16.00 11.07 -1.49
C PHE A 215 -17.22 11.93 -1.13
N VAL A 216 -17.03 13.25 -1.05
CA VAL A 216 -18.08 14.22 -0.70
C VAL A 216 -18.44 15.09 -1.88
N ALA A 217 -17.46 15.74 -2.54
CA ALA A 217 -17.72 16.65 -3.64
C ALA A 217 -16.49 16.86 -4.53
N ARG A 218 -16.75 17.27 -5.79
CA ARG A 218 -15.77 17.88 -6.69
C ARG A 218 -16.16 19.32 -7.00
N GLN A 219 -15.19 20.17 -7.31
CA GLN A 219 -15.38 21.57 -7.68
C GLN A 219 -16.38 22.29 -6.76
N LYS A 220 -16.19 22.07 -5.45
CA LYS A 220 -17.07 22.65 -4.45
C LYS A 220 -16.85 24.16 -4.35
N ARG A 221 -17.83 24.94 -4.80
CA ARG A 221 -17.78 26.40 -4.68
C ARG A 221 -17.99 26.83 -3.23
N ILE A 222 -17.12 27.71 -2.75
CA ILE A 222 -17.28 28.50 -1.56
C ILE A 222 -17.31 30.00 -1.94
N THR A 223 -17.98 30.81 -1.15
CA THR A 223 -18.10 32.26 -1.42
C THR A 223 -17.72 33.01 -0.15
N LEU A 224 -16.75 33.92 -0.27
CA LEU A 224 -16.28 34.78 0.80
C LEU A 224 -16.38 36.22 0.32
N ASP A 225 -17.21 37.03 0.96
CA ASP A 225 -17.42 38.45 0.66
C ASP A 225 -17.62 38.76 -0.85
N GLY A 226 -18.35 37.88 -1.55
CA GLY A 226 -18.62 38.00 -2.98
C GLY A 226 -17.61 37.30 -3.90
N ASP A 227 -16.43 36.96 -3.44
CA ASP A 227 -15.45 36.20 -4.19
C ASP A 227 -15.75 34.70 -4.17
N HIS A 228 -15.57 34.07 -5.31
CA HIS A 228 -15.83 32.64 -5.51
C HIS A 228 -14.54 31.84 -5.62
N PHE A 229 -14.43 30.81 -4.79
CA PHE A 229 -13.34 29.84 -4.82
C PHE A 229 -13.89 28.46 -5.09
N TYR A 230 -13.09 27.59 -5.73
CA TYR A 230 -13.48 26.23 -6.06
C TYR A 230 -12.44 25.27 -5.49
N LEU A 231 -12.94 24.31 -4.72
CA LEU A 231 -12.13 23.24 -4.14
C LEU A 231 -12.22 22.04 -5.08
N ASP A 232 -11.08 21.54 -5.56
CA ASP A 232 -11.07 20.49 -6.56
C ASP A 232 -11.79 19.25 -6.05
N LEU A 233 -11.33 18.67 -4.93
CA LEU A 233 -11.90 17.48 -4.36
C LEU A 233 -12.08 17.60 -2.84
N VAL A 234 -13.21 17.14 -2.35
CA VAL A 234 -13.52 17.10 -0.92
C VAL A 234 -13.86 15.66 -0.54
N PHE A 235 -13.20 15.17 0.50
CA PHE A 235 -13.44 13.88 1.12
C PHE A 235 -13.78 14.06 2.60
N TYR A 236 -14.40 13.03 3.18
CA TYR A 236 -14.51 12.86 4.62
C TYR A 236 -13.76 11.59 5.02
N HIS A 237 -12.92 11.68 6.04
CA HIS A 237 -12.13 10.54 6.52
C HIS A 237 -12.79 9.93 7.75
N VAL A 238 -13.41 8.76 7.60
CA VAL A 238 -14.26 8.14 8.63
C VAL A 238 -13.50 7.68 9.87
N ILE A 239 -12.19 7.38 9.76
CA ILE A 239 -11.36 6.96 10.90
C ILE A 239 -10.92 8.18 11.71
N LEU A 240 -10.39 9.21 11.05
CA LEU A 240 -9.96 10.46 11.69
C LEU A 240 -11.11 11.39 12.01
N LYS A 241 -12.32 11.11 11.48
CA LYS A 241 -13.53 11.93 11.62
C LYS A 241 -13.30 13.40 11.26
N CYS A 242 -12.78 13.65 10.08
CA CYS A 242 -12.49 15.00 9.61
C CYS A 242 -12.68 15.12 8.09
N TYR A 243 -12.91 16.35 7.62
CA TYR A 243 -12.85 16.65 6.20
C TYR A 243 -11.41 16.65 5.73
N ILE A 244 -11.20 16.19 4.49
CA ILE A 244 -9.93 16.29 3.77
C ILE A 244 -10.21 17.01 2.45
N ILE A 245 -9.56 18.16 2.26
CA ILE A 245 -9.62 18.94 1.04
C ILE A 245 -8.37 18.61 0.22
N ILE A 246 -8.56 18.21 -1.03
CA ILE A 246 -7.47 17.92 -1.97
C ILE A 246 -7.47 18.98 -3.06
N ASP A 247 -6.34 19.60 -3.27
CA ASP A 247 -6.07 20.58 -4.32
C ASP A 247 -5.02 20.00 -5.28
N LEU A 248 -5.28 20.06 -6.58
CA LEU A 248 -4.44 19.46 -7.60
C LEU A 248 -3.61 20.55 -8.29
N LYS A 249 -2.30 20.32 -8.41
CA LYS A 249 -1.37 21.21 -9.09
C LYS A 249 -0.56 20.44 -10.11
N VAL A 250 -0.63 20.83 -11.36
CA VAL A 250 0.16 20.24 -12.45
C VAL A 250 1.55 20.85 -12.57
N GLU A 251 1.84 21.82 -11.74
CA GLU A 251 3.11 22.52 -11.66
C GLU A 251 3.81 22.31 -10.32
N LYS A 252 4.88 23.05 -10.13
CA LYS A 252 5.61 23.12 -8.87
C LYS A 252 4.81 23.88 -7.82
N LEU A 253 4.73 23.32 -6.62
CA LEU A 253 4.07 23.93 -5.47
C LEU A 253 4.67 25.30 -5.12
N THR A 254 3.79 26.29 -4.92
CA THR A 254 4.14 27.65 -4.51
C THR A 254 3.63 27.97 -3.11
N HIS A 255 4.12 29.04 -2.50
CA HIS A 255 3.62 29.53 -1.21
C HIS A 255 2.19 30.07 -1.29
N ALA A 256 1.74 30.50 -2.48
CA ALA A 256 0.37 30.95 -2.70
C ALA A 256 -0.62 29.77 -2.60
N ASP A 257 -0.27 28.60 -3.15
CA ASP A 257 -1.08 27.38 -3.05
C ASP A 257 -1.27 26.94 -1.60
N VAL A 258 -0.20 27.04 -0.81
CA VAL A 258 -0.26 26.74 0.64
C VAL A 258 -1.18 27.74 1.36
N GLY A 259 -1.12 29.02 1.02
CA GLY A 259 -2.01 30.06 1.54
C GLY A 259 -3.46 29.82 1.17
N GLN A 260 -3.72 29.44 -0.07
CA GLN A 260 -5.05 29.09 -0.58
C GLN A 260 -5.62 27.87 0.18
N MET A 261 -4.83 26.83 0.34
CA MET A 261 -5.25 25.64 1.11
C MET A 261 -5.57 25.99 2.57
N LEU A 262 -4.78 26.87 3.19
CA LEU A 262 -5.03 27.32 4.56
C LEU A 262 -6.39 28.04 4.69
N LEU A 263 -6.74 28.88 3.71
CA LEU A 263 -8.05 29.51 3.63
C LEU A 263 -9.17 28.48 3.56
N TYR A 264 -9.03 27.46 2.73
CA TYR A 264 -10.04 26.39 2.55
C TYR A 264 -10.24 25.57 3.81
N VAL A 265 -9.14 25.15 4.45
CA VAL A 265 -9.18 24.37 5.70
C VAL A 265 -9.85 25.16 6.82
N ASN A 266 -9.51 26.44 6.96
CA ASN A 266 -10.14 27.29 7.98
C ASN A 266 -11.64 27.53 7.71
N TYR A 267 -12.02 27.77 6.46
CA TYR A 267 -13.42 27.92 6.07
C TYR A 267 -14.24 26.66 6.41
N PHE A 268 -13.71 25.46 6.13
CA PHE A 268 -14.38 24.21 6.46
C PHE A 268 -14.50 23.99 7.96
N ASP A 269 -13.48 24.32 8.74
CA ASP A 269 -13.53 24.23 10.19
C ASP A 269 -14.61 25.12 10.79
N GLU A 270 -14.83 26.30 10.21
CA GLU A 270 -15.85 27.23 10.70
C GLU A 270 -17.27 26.90 10.23
N THR A 271 -17.41 26.37 8.99
CA THR A 271 -18.73 26.29 8.34
C THR A 271 -19.26 24.87 8.13
N GLN A 272 -18.41 23.87 8.00
CA GLN A 272 -18.81 22.51 7.63
C GLN A 272 -18.58 21.48 8.76
N ARG A 273 -17.65 21.76 9.66
CA ARG A 273 -17.30 20.88 10.75
C ARG A 273 -18.45 20.75 11.74
N THR A 274 -18.72 19.52 12.18
CA THR A 274 -19.76 19.22 13.19
C THR A 274 -19.15 18.86 14.55
N ALA A 275 -20.00 18.83 15.59
CA ALA A 275 -19.55 18.41 16.90
C ALA A 275 -19.06 16.96 16.88
N GLY A 276 -17.83 16.73 17.30
CA GLY A 276 -17.17 15.41 17.29
C GLY A 276 -16.24 15.18 16.10
N ASP A 277 -16.21 16.09 15.13
CA ASP A 277 -15.24 16.05 14.06
C ASP A 277 -13.88 16.62 14.51
N GLY A 278 -12.82 15.99 14.03
CA GLY A 278 -11.46 16.53 14.10
C GLY A 278 -11.27 17.75 13.19
N PRO A 279 -10.14 18.44 13.28
CA PRO A 279 -9.84 19.56 12.40
C PRO A 279 -9.70 19.12 10.95
N THR A 280 -10.18 19.95 10.02
CA THR A 280 -10.07 19.72 8.58
C THR A 280 -8.60 19.64 8.16
N LEU A 281 -8.29 18.70 7.28
CA LEU A 281 -6.97 18.51 6.71
C LEU A 281 -6.95 18.98 5.25
N GLY A 282 -5.83 19.55 4.83
CA GLY A 282 -5.56 19.91 3.45
C GLY A 282 -4.44 19.06 2.86
N LEU A 283 -4.62 18.55 1.66
CA LEU A 283 -3.61 17.85 0.88
C LEU A 283 -3.42 18.56 -0.46
N ILE A 284 -2.22 19.04 -0.74
CA ILE A 284 -1.88 19.57 -2.05
C ILE A 284 -1.10 18.51 -2.81
N LEU A 285 -1.65 18.07 -3.94
CA LEU A 285 -1.02 17.12 -4.84
C LEU A 285 -0.33 17.88 -5.98
N CYS A 286 0.98 17.74 -6.11
CA CYS A 286 1.77 18.50 -7.06
C CYS A 286 2.81 17.61 -7.78
N VAL A 287 3.30 18.08 -8.93
CA VAL A 287 4.39 17.36 -9.64
C VAL A 287 5.70 17.49 -8.87
N GLU A 288 6.01 18.69 -8.39
CA GLU A 288 7.24 18.99 -7.66
C GLU A 288 6.96 19.82 -6.42
N LYS A 289 7.55 19.44 -5.28
CA LYS A 289 7.47 20.20 -4.02
C LYS A 289 8.86 20.57 -3.51
N ASN A 290 8.92 21.67 -2.76
CA ASN A 290 10.07 22.04 -1.96
C ASN A 290 9.70 21.94 -0.48
N ASP A 291 10.17 20.89 0.19
CA ASP A 291 9.83 20.61 1.60
C ASP A 291 10.25 21.74 2.55
N LEU A 292 11.36 22.45 2.26
CA LEU A 292 11.77 23.60 3.04
C LEU A 292 10.78 24.76 2.89
N MET A 293 10.35 25.06 1.66
CA MET A 293 9.35 26.09 1.40
C MET A 293 8.03 25.77 2.12
N VAL A 294 7.53 24.56 2.01
CA VAL A 294 6.31 24.10 2.72
C VAL A 294 6.46 24.30 4.22
N ARG A 295 7.58 23.83 4.81
CA ARG A 295 7.85 23.94 6.23
C ARG A 295 7.93 25.39 6.72
N TYR A 296 8.57 26.28 5.96
CA TYR A 296 8.69 27.69 6.35
C TYR A 296 7.40 28.46 6.14
N THR A 297 6.59 28.12 5.13
CA THR A 297 5.29 28.76 4.88
C THR A 297 4.27 28.38 5.94
N LEU A 298 4.22 27.11 6.36
CA LEU A 298 3.27 26.63 7.36
C LEU A 298 3.70 26.89 8.81
N GLY A 299 5.02 27.05 9.05
CA GLY A 299 5.55 27.08 10.40
C GLY A 299 5.56 25.70 11.08
N LYS A 300 6.14 25.64 12.29
CA LYS A 300 6.34 24.36 13.01
C LYS A 300 5.06 23.79 13.62
N GLU A 301 4.05 24.62 13.82
CA GLU A 301 2.83 24.25 14.54
C GLU A 301 1.69 23.78 13.63
N ASN A 302 1.76 24.07 12.33
CA ASN A 302 0.72 23.69 11.40
C ASN A 302 0.88 22.22 10.96
N ARG A 303 0.03 21.34 11.51
CA ARG A 303 -0.04 19.91 11.21
C ARG A 303 -1.27 19.54 10.39
N ARG A 304 -1.94 20.53 9.77
CA ARG A 304 -3.19 20.31 9.06
C ARG A 304 -3.05 20.33 7.55
N ILE A 305 -1.96 20.87 7.02
CA ILE A 305 -1.72 20.95 5.57
C ILE A 305 -0.52 20.10 5.21
N PHE A 306 -0.74 19.25 4.23
CA PHE A 306 0.22 18.31 3.69
C PHE A 306 0.43 18.59 2.20
N ALA A 307 1.62 18.34 1.72
CA ALA A 307 1.93 18.39 0.30
C ALA A 307 2.55 17.05 -0.12
N SER A 308 2.01 16.45 -1.16
CA SER A 308 2.49 15.18 -1.69
C SER A 308 2.73 15.31 -3.19
N ARG A 309 3.81 14.71 -3.65
CA ARG A 309 4.02 14.58 -5.09
C ARG A 309 3.13 13.48 -5.65
N TYR A 310 2.86 13.55 -6.92
CA TYR A 310 2.25 12.43 -7.63
C TYR A 310 3.08 12.02 -8.85
N LYS A 311 2.92 10.76 -9.26
CA LYS A 311 3.48 10.18 -10.47
C LYS A 311 2.38 9.56 -11.30
N LEU A 312 2.44 9.74 -12.61
CA LEU A 312 1.46 9.20 -13.57
C LEU A 312 1.86 7.80 -14.07
N HIS A 313 2.99 7.28 -13.62
CA HIS A 313 3.47 5.93 -13.92
C HIS A 313 3.84 5.17 -12.64
N LEU A 314 3.93 3.86 -12.74
CA LEU A 314 4.42 3.03 -11.65
C LEU A 314 5.89 3.33 -11.38
N PRO A 315 6.28 3.65 -10.14
CA PRO A 315 7.68 3.88 -9.79
C PRO A 315 8.48 2.58 -9.89
N SER A 316 9.72 2.67 -10.37
CA SER A 316 10.68 1.57 -10.23
C SER A 316 11.30 1.56 -8.82
N GLU A 317 11.84 0.41 -8.39
CA GLU A 317 12.59 0.31 -7.14
C GLU A 317 13.81 1.24 -7.12
N GLU A 318 14.46 1.40 -8.26
CA GLU A 318 15.63 2.27 -8.43
C GLU A 318 15.26 3.74 -8.27
N GLU A 319 14.14 4.19 -8.84
CA GLU A 319 13.61 5.54 -8.68
C GLU A 319 13.26 5.83 -7.21
N LEU A 320 12.57 4.90 -6.54
CA LEU A 320 12.21 5.08 -5.15
C LEU A 320 13.42 5.06 -4.23
N ALA A 321 14.39 4.16 -4.47
CA ALA A 321 15.65 4.12 -3.74
C ALA A 321 16.51 5.38 -3.94
N ALA A 322 16.49 5.97 -5.15
CA ALA A 322 17.16 7.24 -5.42
C ALA A 322 16.51 8.39 -4.66
N GLU A 323 15.20 8.39 -4.58
CA GLU A 323 14.41 9.39 -3.87
C GLU A 323 14.63 9.33 -2.35
N ILE A 324 14.61 8.14 -1.76
CA ILE A 324 14.94 7.90 -0.34
C ILE A 324 16.36 8.38 -0.02
N ARG A 325 17.33 8.07 -0.90
CA ARG A 325 18.72 8.55 -0.71
C ARG A 325 18.84 10.06 -0.77
N ARG A 326 18.05 10.73 -1.61
CA ARG A 326 18.03 12.20 -1.73
C ARG A 326 17.50 12.85 -0.46
N GLU A 327 16.45 12.30 0.14
CA GLU A 327 15.88 12.80 1.39
C GLU A 327 16.81 12.60 2.59
N LEU A 328 17.42 11.41 2.71
CA LEU A 328 18.37 11.13 3.77
C LEU A 328 19.60 12.07 3.74
N ARG A 329 20.00 12.56 2.57
CA ARG A 329 21.05 13.60 2.45
C ARG A 329 20.54 14.96 2.92
N GLY A 330 19.34 15.36 2.51
CA GLY A 330 18.74 16.64 2.93
C GLY A 330 18.55 16.76 4.44
N VAL A 331 18.24 15.66 5.13
CA VAL A 331 18.14 15.61 6.60
C VAL A 331 19.51 15.73 7.27
N ARG A 332 20.58 15.19 6.68
CA ARG A 332 21.96 15.30 7.22
C ARG A 332 22.53 16.71 7.07
N ASP A 333 22.23 17.39 5.98
CA ASP A 333 22.72 18.76 5.74
C ASP A 333 21.91 19.82 6.49
N GLY A 334 20.62 19.57 6.79
CA GLY A 334 19.76 20.45 7.61
C GLY A 334 19.97 20.36 9.11
N GLY A 335 20.76 19.42 9.61
CA GLY A 335 21.10 19.23 11.03
C GLY A 335 22.42 19.90 11.46
N ARG A 336 23.03 20.72 10.61
CA ARG A 336 24.31 21.41 10.86
C ARG A 336 24.19 22.94 10.86
N THR A 337 23.08 23.47 11.36
CA THR A 337 22.99 24.90 11.69
C THR A 337 22.30 25.09 13.03
#